data_2bf13f09e68079b81e0785f753713c99
#
_entry.id   2bf13f09e68079b81e0785f753713c99
#
_cell.length_a   1.000
_cell.length_b   1.000
_cell.length_c   1.000
_cell.angle_alpha   90.00
_cell.angle_beta   90.00
_cell.angle_gamma   90.00
#
_symmetry.space_group_name_H-M   'P 1'
#
loop_
_entity.id
_entity.type
_entity.pdbx_description
1 polymer ?
#
loop_
_entity_poly.entity_id
_entity_poly.type
_entity_poly.pdbx_seq_one_letter_code
_entity_poly.pdbx_strand_id
1 'polypeptide(L)'
;LPVRIAVAQDGGELKPGILVHGVALKPGKPICLAAQKEKPVVILPGFPTSAIFTFHEFVAPLIRDLAGQPSEDRETRTARLAIKTQSERGRLEYLLVGLVEDEGRKLSAYPMGKGSGSVTSFSRADGFVRIGRNTELVAADSEVEVTLIGRDVSVADLVVIGSHCAGLDLIASELAASGVSVKLLAVGSHGGLAAASRGECDLAPIHLLDPETDGYNVPFLKPGLKLLRGYRRMQGIATRADETRDITELLEDPSVRMVNRNRGAGTRILIDRLLGGRKPPGYPYEPRSHYAVAAAIDQGRADWGVTIESVARDAGLRFVPLQAEEYDFVVPESRWDRPVLKRLRALLSENPSDLRTRLAAQGFDLSE
;
A
#
# COMPACT_ATOMS: atom_id res chain seq x y z
N LEU A 1 8.41 -5.54 29.68
CA LEU A 1 9.73 -5.55 30.36
C LEU A 1 10.18 -4.14 30.82
N PRO A 2 10.15 -3.05 30.01
CA PRO A 2 10.60 -1.72 30.46
C PRO A 2 9.80 -1.15 31.63
N VAL A 3 8.51 -1.47 31.72
CA VAL A 3 7.60 -0.99 32.77
C VAL A 3 7.95 -1.53 34.15
N ARG A 4 8.30 -2.82 34.24
CA ARG A 4 8.74 -3.43 35.50
C ARG A 4 10.04 -2.82 36.02
N ILE A 5 10.94 -2.41 35.12
CA ILE A 5 12.24 -1.81 35.47
C ILE A 5 12.07 -0.38 35.99
N ALA A 6 11.22 0.44 35.32
CA ALA A 6 10.96 1.82 35.75
C ALA A 6 10.25 1.87 37.12
N VAL A 7 9.38 0.93 37.43
CA VAL A 7 8.65 0.83 38.70
C VAL A 7 9.54 0.30 39.83
N ALA A 8 10.51 -0.55 39.51
CA ALA A 8 11.43 -1.12 40.50
C ALA A 8 12.56 -0.15 40.95
N GLN A 9 12.90 0.83 40.13
CA GLN A 9 13.99 1.77 40.45
C GLN A 9 13.61 2.83 41.51
N ASP A 10 12.33 3.17 41.64
CA ASP A 10 11.90 4.21 42.57
C ASP A 10 11.44 3.69 43.95
N GLY A 11 11.55 2.38 44.23
CA GLY A 11 11.22 1.78 45.54
C GLY A 11 9.78 1.98 46.02
N GLY A 12 8.91 2.54 45.20
CA GLY A 12 7.50 2.77 45.50
C GLY A 12 6.63 1.66 44.95
N GLU A 13 5.96 0.89 45.79
CA GLU A 13 4.88 0.02 45.38
C GLU A 13 3.80 0.81 44.65
N LEU A 14 3.59 0.55 43.35
CA LEU A 14 2.40 1.01 42.65
C LEU A 14 1.19 0.30 43.27
N LYS A 15 0.37 1.04 44.04
CA LYS A 15 -0.91 0.52 44.52
C LYS A 15 -2.03 1.39 43.95
N PRO A 16 -3.01 0.78 43.22
CA PRO A 16 -3.20 -0.64 42.98
C PRO A 16 -2.22 -1.30 41.98
N GLY A 17 -1.29 -0.58 41.30
CA GLY A 17 -0.31 -1.14 40.39
C GLY A 17 -0.80 -1.28 38.95
N ILE A 18 -0.32 -2.31 38.25
CA ILE A 18 -0.76 -2.60 36.87
C ILE A 18 -2.16 -3.16 36.89
N LEU A 19 -3.10 -2.45 36.26
CA LEU A 19 -4.50 -2.85 36.12
C LEU A 19 -4.72 -3.72 34.88
N VAL A 20 -4.12 -3.33 33.74
CA VAL A 20 -4.23 -4.04 32.47
C VAL A 20 -2.89 -4.00 31.74
N HIS A 21 -2.43 -5.16 31.27
CA HIS A 21 -1.27 -5.25 30.40
C HIS A 21 -1.64 -6.00 29.14
N GLY A 22 -1.91 -5.26 28.09
CA GLY A 22 -2.39 -5.75 26.81
C GLY A 22 -3.91 -5.74 26.70
N VAL A 23 -4.37 -5.29 25.52
CA VAL A 23 -5.80 -5.19 25.19
C VAL A 23 -6.09 -5.88 23.84
N ALA A 24 -7.34 -6.21 23.61
CA ALA A 24 -7.77 -6.85 22.35
C ALA A 24 -7.98 -5.82 21.23
N LEU A 25 -6.96 -5.01 20.93
CA LEU A 25 -6.94 -4.02 19.87
C LEU A 25 -5.90 -4.36 18.78
N LYS A 26 -6.15 -3.87 17.57
CA LYS A 26 -5.23 -3.91 16.44
C LYS A 26 -5.39 -2.64 15.58
N PRO A 27 -4.36 -1.79 15.51
CA PRO A 27 -3.12 -1.81 16.29
C PRO A 27 -3.36 -1.40 17.75
N GLY A 28 -2.39 -1.68 18.67
CA GLY A 28 -2.46 -1.18 20.04
C GLY A 28 -2.42 -2.23 21.15
N LYS A 29 -2.29 -3.52 20.80
CA LYS A 29 -2.29 -4.62 21.78
C LYS A 29 -1.42 -4.38 23.04
N PRO A 30 -0.16 -3.90 22.96
CA PRO A 30 0.75 -3.89 24.11
C PRO A 30 0.61 -2.68 25.05
N ILE A 31 -0.48 -1.93 25.02
CA ILE A 31 -0.72 -0.85 26.00
C ILE A 31 -0.71 -1.41 27.42
N CYS A 32 -0.18 -0.64 28.37
CA CYS A 32 -0.28 -0.95 29.79
C CYS A 32 -0.98 0.21 30.54
N LEU A 33 -1.99 -0.14 31.29
CA LEU A 33 -2.74 0.77 32.16
C LEU A 33 -2.44 0.42 33.61
N ALA A 34 -2.01 1.41 34.38
CA ALA A 34 -1.67 1.27 35.78
C ALA A 34 -2.18 2.46 36.59
N ALA A 35 -2.15 2.35 37.89
CA ALA A 35 -2.41 3.47 38.80
C ALA A 35 -1.42 3.45 39.95
N GLN A 36 -1.00 4.63 40.39
CA GLN A 36 -0.20 4.85 41.57
C GLN A 36 -0.96 5.80 42.50
N LYS A 37 -1.45 5.27 43.60
CA LYS A 37 -2.42 5.99 44.46
C LYS A 37 -3.62 6.38 43.63
N GLU A 38 -3.94 7.63 43.49
CA GLU A 38 -5.05 8.15 42.66
C GLU A 38 -4.61 8.66 41.28
N LYS A 39 -3.32 8.47 40.91
CA LYS A 39 -2.78 8.97 39.66
C LYS A 39 -2.76 7.87 38.61
N PRO A 40 -3.39 8.06 37.44
CA PRO A 40 -3.30 7.12 36.33
C PRO A 40 -1.90 7.14 35.72
N VAL A 41 -1.40 5.97 35.36
CA VAL A 41 -0.14 5.77 34.63
C VAL A 41 -0.43 4.94 33.39
N VAL A 42 -0.15 5.50 32.22
CA VAL A 42 -0.38 4.82 30.95
C VAL A 42 0.92 4.70 30.17
N ILE A 43 1.22 3.50 29.71
CA ILE A 43 2.36 3.24 28.85
C ILE A 43 1.85 2.87 27.48
N LEU A 44 2.07 3.79 26.54
CA LEU A 44 1.67 3.62 25.15
C LEU A 44 2.62 2.68 24.42
N PRO A 45 2.13 1.97 23.39
CA PRO A 45 2.98 1.18 22.49
C PRO A 45 4.05 2.05 21.81
N GLY A 46 5.24 1.49 21.56
CA GLY A 46 6.33 2.21 20.89
C GLY A 46 6.11 2.46 19.38
N PHE A 47 5.18 1.75 18.74
CA PHE A 47 4.84 2.00 17.34
C PHE A 47 3.85 3.16 17.19
N PRO A 48 4.14 4.18 16.35
CA PRO A 48 3.37 5.43 16.28
C PRO A 48 1.88 5.23 16.08
N THR A 49 1.47 4.44 15.09
CA THR A 49 0.03 4.20 14.81
C THR A 49 -0.67 3.52 16.00
N SER A 50 0.02 2.58 16.67
CA SER A 50 -0.49 1.95 17.89
C SER A 50 -0.64 2.94 19.03
N ALA A 51 0.36 3.82 19.23
CA ALA A 51 0.35 4.84 20.26
C ALA A 51 -0.81 5.82 20.05
N ILE A 52 -1.02 6.29 18.80
CA ILE A 52 -2.08 7.23 18.46
C ILE A 52 -3.46 6.62 18.76
N PHE A 53 -3.75 5.40 18.24
CA PHE A 53 -5.05 4.78 18.48
C PHE A 53 -5.29 4.50 19.96
N THR A 54 -4.30 4.00 20.71
CA THR A 54 -4.47 3.72 22.13
C THR A 54 -4.54 5.01 22.95
N PHE A 55 -3.85 6.08 22.56
CA PHE A 55 -3.99 7.39 23.18
C PHE A 55 -5.43 7.89 23.07
N HIS A 56 -5.99 7.87 21.87
CA HIS A 56 -7.35 8.36 21.63
C HIS A 56 -8.44 7.47 22.24
N GLU A 57 -8.19 6.16 22.39
CA GLU A 57 -9.16 5.23 22.97
C GLU A 57 -9.17 5.27 24.50
N PHE A 58 -8.00 5.44 25.15
CA PHE A 58 -7.88 5.30 26.60
C PHE A 58 -7.42 6.56 27.32
N VAL A 59 -6.53 7.36 26.70
CA VAL A 59 -5.89 8.49 27.40
C VAL A 59 -6.67 9.78 27.19
N ALA A 60 -7.04 10.09 25.98
CA ALA A 60 -7.76 11.33 25.67
C ALA A 60 -9.12 11.43 26.39
N PRO A 61 -9.95 10.36 26.48
CA PRO A 61 -11.17 10.39 27.28
C PRO A 61 -10.89 10.66 28.76
N LEU A 62 -9.88 10.00 29.33
CA LEU A 62 -9.48 10.20 30.72
C LEU A 62 -9.02 11.63 31.00
N ILE A 63 -8.20 12.22 30.11
CA ILE A 63 -7.76 13.61 30.25
C ILE A 63 -8.97 14.56 30.20
N ARG A 64 -9.93 14.34 29.30
CA ARG A 64 -11.14 15.16 29.19
C ARG A 64 -12.01 15.06 30.44
N ASP A 65 -12.21 13.85 30.96
CA ASP A 65 -12.95 13.61 32.19
C ASP A 65 -12.30 14.33 33.38
N LEU A 66 -11.00 14.18 33.58
CA LEU A 66 -10.25 14.86 34.60
C LEU A 66 -10.27 16.41 34.51
N ALA A 67 -10.39 16.91 33.26
CA ALA A 67 -10.48 18.33 32.96
C ALA A 67 -11.92 18.89 32.99
N GLY A 68 -12.93 18.07 33.27
CA GLY A 68 -14.33 18.46 33.19
C GLY A 68 -14.81 18.83 31.76
N GLN A 69 -14.15 18.31 30.75
CA GLN A 69 -14.48 18.58 29.35
C GLN A 69 -15.46 17.54 28.80
N PRO A 70 -16.36 17.89 27.89
CA PRO A 70 -17.26 16.92 27.26
C PRO A 70 -16.45 15.87 26.46
N SER A 71 -17.08 14.70 26.24
CA SER A 71 -16.57 13.68 25.33
C SER A 71 -16.35 14.27 23.94
N GLU A 72 -15.34 13.76 23.24
CA GLU A 72 -15.09 14.14 21.84
C GLU A 72 -16.17 13.50 20.95
N ASP A 73 -16.93 14.33 20.27
CA ASP A 73 -17.82 13.89 19.21
C ASP A 73 -17.01 13.83 17.92
N ARG A 74 -16.73 12.63 17.44
CA ARG A 74 -15.97 12.42 16.19
C ARG A 74 -16.94 12.31 15.03
N GLU A 75 -16.66 13.06 14.00
CA GLU A 75 -17.46 13.02 12.80
C GLU A 75 -17.33 11.66 12.11
N THR A 76 -18.47 11.08 11.74
CA THR A 76 -18.52 9.82 10.98
C THR A 76 -19.15 10.04 9.61
N ARG A 77 -18.78 9.22 8.65
CA ARG A 77 -19.33 9.17 7.30
C ARG A 77 -19.62 7.73 6.91
N THR A 78 -20.74 7.51 6.26
CA THR A 78 -21.05 6.23 5.63
C THR A 78 -20.34 6.16 4.29
N ALA A 79 -19.66 5.05 4.03
CA ALA A 79 -18.93 4.80 2.79
C ALA A 79 -19.06 3.34 2.37
N ARG A 80 -18.89 3.05 1.09
CA ARG A 80 -18.81 1.70 0.54
C ARG A 80 -17.36 1.20 0.65
N LEU A 81 -17.13 0.04 1.27
CA LEU A 81 -15.80 -0.56 1.30
C LEU A 81 -15.39 -1.03 -0.10
N ALA A 82 -14.36 -0.42 -0.67
CA ALA A 82 -13.97 -0.67 -2.06
C ALA A 82 -13.34 -2.05 -2.29
N ILE A 83 -12.70 -2.62 -1.27
CA ILE A 83 -11.93 -3.87 -1.39
C ILE A 83 -12.23 -4.76 -0.19
N LYS A 84 -12.53 -6.04 -0.46
CA LYS A 84 -12.66 -7.10 0.54
C LYS A 84 -11.48 -7.08 1.52
N THR A 85 -11.76 -7.02 2.80
CA THR A 85 -10.74 -6.90 3.85
C THR A 85 -10.88 -8.02 4.87
N GLN A 86 -9.75 -8.69 5.12
CA GLN A 86 -9.65 -9.68 6.20
C GLN A 86 -9.26 -9.01 7.51
N SER A 87 -9.83 -9.45 8.62
CA SER A 87 -9.49 -9.04 9.99
C SER A 87 -9.15 -10.25 10.85
N GLU A 88 -8.50 -10.01 11.97
CA GLU A 88 -8.18 -11.07 12.95
C GLU A 88 -9.29 -11.19 13.98
N ARG A 89 -9.84 -12.38 14.13
CA ARG A 89 -10.82 -12.68 15.17
C ARG A 89 -10.26 -12.45 16.57
N GLY A 90 -11.12 -12.02 17.48
CA GLY A 90 -10.78 -11.79 18.89
C GLY A 90 -10.21 -10.40 19.19
N ARG A 91 -10.02 -9.53 18.18
CA ARG A 91 -9.55 -8.14 18.34
C ARG A 91 -10.46 -7.16 17.63
N LEU A 92 -10.64 -5.98 18.24
CA LEU A 92 -11.17 -4.82 17.53
C LEU A 92 -10.06 -4.26 16.63
N GLU A 93 -10.28 -4.24 15.32
CA GLU A 93 -9.30 -3.68 14.36
C GLU A 93 -9.73 -2.27 13.94
N TYR A 94 -8.78 -1.34 14.00
CA TYR A 94 -8.88 -0.02 13.35
C TYR A 94 -8.24 -0.10 11.99
N LEU A 95 -9.07 -0.12 10.94
CA LEU A 95 -8.64 -0.18 9.56
C LEU A 95 -8.54 1.23 9.00
N LEU A 96 -7.33 1.72 8.75
CA LEU A 96 -7.13 3.01 8.07
C LEU A 96 -7.66 2.96 6.66
N VAL A 97 -8.36 4.04 6.25
CA VAL A 97 -8.94 4.16 4.92
C VAL A 97 -8.69 5.54 4.31
N GLY A 98 -8.49 5.55 3.00
CA GLY A 98 -8.63 6.74 2.17
C GLY A 98 -10.05 6.82 1.63
N LEU A 99 -10.65 7.99 1.67
CA LEU A 99 -11.98 8.25 1.13
C LEU A 99 -11.88 8.90 -0.24
N VAL A 100 -12.71 8.46 -1.16
CA VAL A 100 -12.87 9.07 -2.47
C VAL A 100 -14.36 9.20 -2.81
N GLU A 101 -14.71 10.25 -3.54
CA GLU A 101 -16.07 10.46 -4.06
C GLU A 101 -16.13 10.01 -5.52
N ASP A 102 -17.20 9.30 -5.88
CA ASP A 102 -17.57 9.07 -7.27
C ASP A 102 -18.29 10.31 -7.87
N GLU A 103 -18.67 10.22 -9.14
CA GLU A 103 -19.42 11.30 -9.82
C GLU A 103 -20.81 11.58 -9.20
N GLY A 104 -21.38 10.58 -8.54
CA GLY A 104 -22.64 10.68 -7.79
C GLY A 104 -22.47 11.19 -6.35
N ARG A 105 -21.26 11.62 -5.96
CA ARG A 105 -20.91 12.06 -4.61
C ARG A 105 -21.05 10.98 -3.53
N LYS A 106 -21.03 9.71 -3.93
CA LYS A 106 -21.00 8.59 -2.99
C LYS A 106 -19.55 8.31 -2.56
N LEU A 107 -19.38 8.08 -1.26
CA LEU A 107 -18.07 7.81 -0.70
C LEU A 107 -17.69 6.32 -0.84
N SER A 108 -16.48 6.08 -1.28
CA SER A 108 -15.81 4.79 -1.25
C SER A 108 -14.62 4.82 -0.32
N ALA A 109 -14.55 3.83 0.60
CA ALA A 109 -13.47 3.66 1.55
C ALA A 109 -12.45 2.63 1.02
N TYR A 110 -11.25 3.09 0.76
CA TYR A 110 -10.13 2.26 0.29
C TYR A 110 -9.22 1.89 1.45
N PRO A 111 -9.11 0.60 1.83
CA PRO A 111 -8.19 0.17 2.86
C PRO A 111 -6.75 0.55 2.54
N MET A 112 -6.09 1.17 3.48
CA MET A 112 -4.68 1.52 3.39
C MET A 112 -3.80 0.42 4.01
N GLY A 113 -2.48 0.48 3.76
CA GLY A 113 -1.56 -0.55 4.22
C GLY A 113 -1.68 -0.86 5.71
N LYS A 114 -1.67 -2.14 6.05
CA LYS A 114 -1.75 -2.64 7.42
C LYS A 114 -0.35 -2.64 8.06
N GLY A 115 -0.24 -2.13 9.25
CA GLY A 115 0.99 -2.18 10.04
C GLY A 115 1.04 -1.11 11.13
N SER A 116 1.48 -1.50 12.31
CA SER A 116 1.59 -0.61 13.47
C SER A 116 2.69 0.47 13.33
N GLY A 117 3.67 0.24 12.44
CA GLY A 117 4.76 1.17 12.14
C GLY A 117 4.50 2.11 10.95
N SER A 118 3.34 2.03 10.31
CA SER A 118 3.02 2.73 9.06
C SER A 118 2.61 4.19 9.31
N VAL A 119 3.56 5.05 9.69
CA VAL A 119 3.31 6.49 9.92
C VAL A 119 2.78 7.17 8.67
N THR A 120 3.36 6.87 7.52
CA THR A 120 2.94 7.40 6.21
C THR A 120 1.51 7.02 5.84
N SER A 121 1.07 5.80 6.16
CA SER A 121 -0.32 5.41 5.94
C SER A 121 -1.27 6.18 6.84
N PHE A 122 -0.89 6.42 8.11
CA PHE A 122 -1.70 7.19 9.03
C PHE A 122 -1.82 8.66 8.59
N SER A 123 -0.73 9.30 8.18
CA SER A 123 -0.74 10.72 7.76
C SER A 123 -1.51 10.96 6.45
N ARG A 124 -1.71 9.92 5.65
CA ARG A 124 -2.45 9.98 4.38
C ARG A 124 -3.89 9.46 4.49
N ALA A 125 -4.27 8.89 5.63
CA ALA A 125 -5.61 8.37 5.84
C ALA A 125 -6.60 9.50 6.13
N ASP A 126 -7.79 9.42 5.55
CA ASP A 126 -8.88 10.34 5.85
C ASP A 126 -9.66 9.91 7.10
N GLY A 127 -9.64 8.61 7.40
CA GLY A 127 -10.37 8.04 8.52
C GLY A 127 -10.02 6.58 8.80
N PHE A 128 -10.81 5.98 9.64
CA PHE A 128 -10.69 4.56 9.96
C PHE A 128 -12.06 3.89 10.16
N VAL A 129 -12.12 2.61 9.82
CA VAL A 129 -13.26 1.73 10.08
C VAL A 129 -12.97 0.87 11.30
N ARG A 130 -13.94 0.74 12.22
CA ARG A 130 -13.85 -0.17 13.37
C ARG A 130 -14.41 -1.53 12.97
N ILE A 131 -13.56 -2.54 12.84
CA ILE A 131 -13.96 -3.92 12.53
C ILE A 131 -14.10 -4.69 13.86
N GLY A 132 -15.30 -5.15 14.15
CA GLY A 132 -15.63 -5.84 15.39
C GLY A 132 -14.83 -7.14 15.60
N ARG A 133 -14.58 -7.49 16.86
CA ARG A 133 -13.75 -8.64 17.28
C ARG A 133 -14.27 -10.02 16.81
N ASN A 134 -15.51 -10.12 16.36
CA ASN A 134 -16.11 -11.36 15.84
C ASN A 134 -16.13 -11.41 14.31
N THR A 135 -15.60 -10.38 13.62
CA THR A 135 -15.61 -10.25 12.17
C THR A 135 -14.26 -10.64 11.62
N GLU A 136 -14.20 -11.68 10.78
CA GLU A 136 -12.98 -12.14 10.10
C GLU A 136 -12.87 -11.56 8.69
N LEU A 137 -13.98 -11.13 8.11
CA LEU A 137 -14.09 -10.67 6.76
C LEU A 137 -15.14 -9.57 6.64
N VAL A 138 -14.76 -8.46 6.02
CA VAL A 138 -15.68 -7.45 5.50
C VAL A 138 -15.66 -7.56 3.99
N ALA A 139 -16.81 -7.84 3.37
CA ALA A 139 -16.89 -8.01 1.93
C ALA A 139 -16.63 -6.67 1.20
N ALA A 140 -16.16 -6.75 -0.04
CA ALA A 140 -16.21 -5.60 -0.93
C ALA A 140 -17.67 -5.16 -1.09
N ASP A 141 -17.87 -3.89 -1.36
CA ASP A 141 -19.16 -3.22 -1.54
C ASP A 141 -20.07 -3.18 -0.29
N SER A 142 -19.60 -3.68 0.87
CA SER A 142 -20.30 -3.50 2.14
C SER A 142 -20.30 -2.02 2.53
N GLU A 143 -21.43 -1.57 3.11
CA GLU A 143 -21.52 -0.28 3.76
C GLU A 143 -20.76 -0.32 5.10
N VAL A 144 -19.94 0.68 5.34
CA VAL A 144 -19.12 0.82 6.55
C VAL A 144 -19.20 2.25 7.07
N GLU A 145 -19.15 2.37 8.39
CA GLU A 145 -19.03 3.66 9.06
C GLU A 145 -17.54 4.02 9.19
N VAL A 146 -17.15 5.17 8.67
CA VAL A 146 -15.79 5.70 8.74
C VAL A 146 -15.75 6.85 9.75
N THR A 147 -14.97 6.71 10.80
CA THR A 147 -14.63 7.80 11.72
C THR A 147 -13.52 8.63 11.10
N LEU A 148 -13.76 9.93 10.91
CA LEU A 148 -12.78 10.83 10.32
C LEU A 148 -11.60 11.12 11.30
N ILE A 149 -10.39 11.25 10.76
CA ILE A 149 -9.20 11.67 11.51
C ILE A 149 -9.11 13.19 11.56
N GLY A 150 -9.51 13.87 10.48
CA GLY A 150 -9.62 15.32 10.38
C GLY A 150 -11.07 15.79 10.42
N ARG A 151 -11.28 17.11 10.32
CA ARG A 151 -12.64 17.69 10.27
C ARG A 151 -13.30 17.56 8.90
N ASP A 152 -12.50 17.46 7.82
CA ASP A 152 -12.97 17.39 6.45
C ASP A 152 -12.24 16.31 5.66
N VAL A 153 -12.94 15.72 4.70
CA VAL A 153 -12.31 14.85 3.68
C VAL A 153 -11.57 15.74 2.70
N SER A 154 -10.26 15.57 2.60
CA SER A 154 -9.43 16.31 1.65
C SER A 154 -9.77 15.88 0.22
N VAL A 155 -10.37 16.76 -0.56
CA VAL A 155 -10.58 16.56 -2.00
C VAL A 155 -9.29 16.92 -2.72
N ALA A 156 -8.58 15.91 -3.24
CA ALA A 156 -7.36 16.12 -4.01
C ALA A 156 -7.69 16.54 -5.45
N ASP A 157 -6.81 17.38 -6.06
CA ASP A 157 -6.95 17.78 -7.46
C ASP A 157 -6.84 16.58 -8.41
N LEU A 158 -6.02 15.60 -8.05
CA LEU A 158 -5.80 14.35 -8.79
C LEU A 158 -5.93 13.15 -7.85
N VAL A 159 -6.90 12.28 -8.11
CA VAL A 159 -7.08 11.01 -7.43
C VAL A 159 -6.52 9.89 -8.30
N VAL A 160 -5.50 9.21 -7.80
CA VAL A 160 -4.81 8.08 -8.46
C VAL A 160 -5.08 6.81 -7.69
N ILE A 161 -5.73 5.83 -8.33
CA ILE A 161 -6.05 4.53 -7.71
C ILE A 161 -5.58 3.41 -8.63
N GLY A 162 -4.63 2.58 -8.20
CA GLY A 162 -4.16 1.49 -9.06
C GLY A 162 -2.86 0.85 -8.60
N SER A 163 -2.06 0.46 -9.56
CA SER A 163 -0.73 -0.06 -9.31
C SER A 163 0.23 1.06 -8.89
N HIS A 164 1.23 0.73 -8.09
CA HIS A 164 2.20 1.68 -7.60
C HIS A 164 3.63 1.25 -7.95
N CYS A 165 4.46 2.21 -8.35
CA CYS A 165 5.91 2.04 -8.48
C CYS A 165 6.63 3.40 -8.39
N ALA A 166 7.94 3.38 -8.26
CA ALA A 166 8.76 4.58 -8.11
C ALA A 166 8.63 5.60 -9.26
N GLY A 167 8.39 5.14 -10.50
CA GLY A 167 8.13 6.03 -11.63
C GLY A 167 6.86 6.88 -11.46
N LEU A 168 5.81 6.29 -10.86
CA LEU A 168 4.61 7.04 -10.51
C LEU A 168 4.87 8.09 -9.41
N ASP A 169 5.73 7.76 -8.43
CA ASP A 169 6.11 8.72 -7.38
C ASP A 169 6.85 9.93 -7.96
N LEU A 170 7.70 9.73 -8.98
CA LEU A 170 8.37 10.83 -9.68
C LEU A 170 7.36 11.75 -10.38
N ILE A 171 6.40 11.17 -11.11
CA ILE A 171 5.34 11.92 -11.80
C ILE A 171 4.48 12.68 -10.78
N ALA A 172 4.07 12.01 -9.69
CA ALA A 172 3.28 12.64 -8.64
C ALA A 172 4.04 13.79 -7.95
N SER A 173 5.37 13.64 -7.76
CA SER A 173 6.22 14.68 -7.18
C SER A 173 6.33 15.91 -8.09
N GLU A 174 6.44 15.72 -9.41
CA GLU A 174 6.44 16.84 -10.38
C GLU A 174 5.12 17.60 -10.38
N LEU A 175 3.99 16.88 -10.33
CA LEU A 175 2.68 17.49 -10.22
C LEU A 175 2.53 18.27 -8.90
N ALA A 176 2.98 17.67 -7.79
CA ALA A 176 2.94 18.32 -6.47
C ALA A 176 3.83 19.57 -6.41
N ALA A 177 5.02 19.54 -6.98
CA ALA A 177 5.90 20.72 -7.09
C ALA A 177 5.25 21.86 -7.87
N SER A 178 4.29 21.54 -8.74
CA SER A 178 3.50 22.49 -9.50
C SER A 178 2.20 22.93 -8.82
N GLY A 179 2.01 22.58 -7.54
CA GLY A 179 0.86 22.97 -6.73
C GLY A 179 -0.37 22.06 -6.86
N VAL A 180 -0.25 20.90 -7.53
CA VAL A 180 -1.33 19.91 -7.64
C VAL A 180 -1.33 19.00 -6.40
N SER A 181 -2.43 18.93 -5.68
CA SER A 181 -2.61 17.94 -4.61
C SER A 181 -2.93 16.56 -5.21
N VAL A 182 -2.14 15.55 -4.85
CA VAL A 182 -2.29 14.19 -5.38
C VAL A 182 -2.64 13.22 -4.26
N LYS A 183 -3.77 12.52 -4.41
CA LYS A 183 -4.16 11.40 -3.56
C LYS A 183 -3.86 10.09 -4.28
N LEU A 184 -2.95 9.27 -3.72
CA LEU A 184 -2.51 8.01 -4.31
C LEU A 184 -2.94 6.84 -3.42
N LEU A 185 -3.73 5.91 -3.98
CA LEU A 185 -4.20 4.70 -3.33
C LEU A 185 -3.72 3.45 -4.09
N ALA A 186 -2.79 2.72 -3.48
CA ALA A 186 -2.17 1.53 -4.07
C ALA A 186 -3.04 0.29 -3.87
N VAL A 187 -3.74 -0.14 -4.91
CA VAL A 187 -4.70 -1.28 -4.88
C VAL A 187 -4.41 -2.34 -5.94
N GLY A 188 -3.35 -2.14 -6.74
CA GLY A 188 -2.99 -2.96 -7.89
C GLY A 188 -3.81 -2.65 -9.15
N SER A 189 -3.36 -3.19 -10.29
CA SER A 189 -3.91 -2.87 -11.61
C SER A 189 -5.40 -3.19 -11.76
N HIS A 190 -5.85 -4.37 -11.33
CA HIS A 190 -7.28 -4.74 -11.40
C HIS A 190 -8.15 -3.87 -10.50
N GLY A 191 -7.65 -3.52 -9.30
CA GLY A 191 -8.35 -2.61 -8.39
C GLY A 191 -8.48 -1.21 -8.99
N GLY A 192 -7.42 -0.71 -9.64
CA GLY A 192 -7.42 0.57 -10.34
C GLY A 192 -8.39 0.59 -11.52
N LEU A 193 -8.37 -0.43 -12.37
CA LEU A 193 -9.30 -0.55 -13.49
C LEU A 193 -10.77 -0.57 -13.02
N ALA A 194 -11.05 -1.28 -11.93
CA ALA A 194 -12.38 -1.30 -11.33
C ALA A 194 -12.77 0.08 -10.77
N ALA A 195 -11.85 0.80 -10.12
CA ALA A 195 -12.07 2.16 -9.62
C ALA A 195 -12.37 3.14 -10.75
N ALA A 196 -11.58 3.10 -11.84
CA ALA A 196 -11.82 3.92 -13.02
C ALA A 196 -13.19 3.64 -13.65
N SER A 197 -13.58 2.35 -13.76
CA SER A 197 -14.90 1.96 -14.28
C SER A 197 -16.07 2.46 -13.42
N ARG A 198 -15.85 2.74 -12.14
CA ARG A 198 -16.85 3.30 -11.22
C ARG A 198 -16.77 4.83 -11.09
N GLY A 199 -15.86 5.49 -11.82
CA GLY A 199 -15.64 6.93 -11.72
C GLY A 199 -15.04 7.41 -10.40
N GLU A 200 -14.35 6.54 -9.65
CA GLU A 200 -13.79 6.83 -8.33
C GLU A 200 -12.40 7.47 -8.38
N CYS A 201 -11.74 7.47 -9.54
CA CYS A 201 -10.42 8.08 -9.73
C CYS A 201 -10.33 8.86 -11.03
N ASP A 202 -9.36 9.75 -11.09
CA ASP A 202 -8.98 10.47 -12.30
C ASP A 202 -8.02 9.65 -13.16
N LEU A 203 -7.19 8.86 -12.50
CA LEU A 203 -6.10 8.11 -13.11
C LEU A 203 -5.96 6.75 -12.44
N ALA A 204 -6.00 5.68 -13.22
CA ALA A 204 -5.73 4.33 -12.76
C ALA A 204 -4.47 3.77 -13.44
N PRO A 205 -3.32 3.74 -12.74
CA PRO A 205 -2.12 3.08 -13.24
C PRO A 205 -2.32 1.56 -13.32
N ILE A 206 -2.02 0.98 -14.49
CA ILE A 206 -2.15 -0.45 -14.74
C ILE A 206 -0.96 -1.00 -15.54
N HIS A 207 -0.71 -2.30 -15.41
CA HIS A 207 0.27 -3.07 -16.18
C HIS A 207 -0.22 -4.52 -16.31
N LEU A 208 -1.30 -4.70 -17.04
CA LEU A 208 -1.97 -5.98 -17.22
C LEU A 208 -1.54 -6.62 -18.54
N LEU A 209 -0.94 -7.80 -18.45
CA LEU A 209 -0.61 -8.61 -19.61
C LEU A 209 -1.78 -9.56 -19.91
N ASP A 210 -2.27 -9.53 -21.12
CA ASP A 210 -3.21 -10.51 -21.62
C ASP A 210 -2.44 -11.76 -22.12
N PRO A 211 -2.66 -12.93 -21.50
CA PRO A 211 -1.94 -14.14 -21.88
C PRO A 211 -2.30 -14.70 -23.27
N GLU A 212 -3.46 -14.29 -23.84
CA GLU A 212 -3.93 -14.78 -25.14
C GLU A 212 -3.37 -13.94 -26.28
N THR A 213 -3.33 -12.63 -26.13
CA THR A 213 -2.90 -11.70 -27.19
C THR A 213 -1.48 -11.20 -27.01
N ASP A 214 -0.85 -11.45 -25.85
CA ASP A 214 0.44 -10.89 -25.43
C ASP A 214 0.46 -9.35 -25.37
N GLY A 215 -0.73 -8.75 -25.43
CA GLY A 215 -0.93 -7.31 -25.38
C GLY A 215 -1.05 -6.78 -23.96
N TYR A 216 -0.47 -5.61 -23.72
CA TYR A 216 -0.63 -4.93 -22.44
C TYR A 216 -1.82 -3.99 -22.46
N ASN A 217 -2.55 -3.94 -21.37
CA ASN A 217 -3.51 -2.92 -20.92
C ASN A 217 -4.74 -2.74 -21.85
N VAL A 218 -4.55 -2.60 -23.16
CA VAL A 218 -5.62 -2.37 -24.15
C VAL A 218 -6.73 -3.45 -24.11
N PRO A 219 -6.43 -4.75 -24.03
CA PRO A 219 -7.46 -5.79 -23.97
C PRO A 219 -8.41 -5.72 -22.78
N PHE A 220 -8.00 -5.01 -21.73
CA PHE A 220 -8.78 -4.86 -20.48
C PHE A 220 -9.64 -3.60 -20.44
N LEU A 221 -9.53 -2.73 -21.45
CA LEU A 221 -10.30 -1.49 -21.49
C LEU A 221 -11.79 -1.76 -21.70
N LYS A 222 -12.61 -1.07 -20.94
CA LYS A 222 -14.06 -1.09 -21.05
C LYS A 222 -14.55 0.20 -21.73
N PRO A 223 -15.76 0.19 -22.34
CA PRO A 223 -16.38 1.44 -22.81
C PRO A 223 -16.40 2.52 -21.74
N GLY A 224 -16.17 3.76 -22.13
CA GLY A 224 -16.07 4.90 -21.21
C GLY A 224 -14.71 5.11 -20.56
N LEU A 225 -13.70 4.28 -20.91
CA LEU A 225 -12.33 4.39 -20.44
C LEU A 225 -11.38 4.68 -21.60
N LYS A 226 -10.41 5.56 -21.37
CA LYS A 226 -9.31 5.88 -22.30
C LYS A 226 -7.97 5.44 -21.72
N LEU A 227 -7.06 5.03 -22.60
CA LEU A 227 -5.68 4.74 -22.24
C LEU A 227 -4.82 5.98 -22.47
N LEU A 228 -4.10 6.39 -21.48
CA LEU A 228 -2.98 7.31 -21.58
C LEU A 228 -1.69 6.52 -21.44
N ARG A 229 -0.85 6.54 -22.47
CA ARG A 229 0.46 5.87 -22.43
C ARG A 229 1.33 6.45 -21.33
N GLY A 230 2.00 5.59 -20.62
CA GLY A 230 2.90 5.95 -19.54
C GLY A 230 4.36 5.67 -19.89
N TYR A 231 4.94 4.64 -19.30
CA TYR A 231 6.35 4.28 -19.51
C TYR A 231 6.54 2.76 -19.52
N ARG A 232 7.66 2.35 -20.09
CA ARG A 232 8.12 0.95 -20.06
C ARG A 232 9.07 0.74 -18.89
N ARG A 233 9.05 -0.48 -18.36
CA ARG A 233 10.00 -0.95 -17.37
C ARG A 233 10.40 -2.38 -17.67
N MET A 234 11.67 -2.70 -17.47
CA MET A 234 12.19 -4.02 -17.75
C MET A 234 11.91 -4.96 -16.58
N GLN A 235 11.29 -6.11 -16.84
CA GLN A 235 11.22 -7.25 -15.94
C GLN A 235 12.34 -8.24 -16.27
N GLY A 236 12.92 -8.86 -15.25
CA GLY A 236 14.01 -9.80 -15.45
C GLY A 236 14.26 -10.66 -14.22
N ILE A 237 15.14 -11.62 -14.41
CA ILE A 237 15.63 -12.48 -13.33
C ILE A 237 16.65 -11.69 -12.52
N ALA A 238 16.45 -11.67 -11.21
CA ALA A 238 17.40 -11.14 -10.24
C ALA A 238 18.00 -12.28 -9.43
N THR A 239 19.31 -12.18 -9.19
CA THR A 239 20.11 -13.09 -8.34
C THR A 239 21.01 -12.25 -7.46
N ARG A 240 21.71 -12.85 -6.50
CA ARG A 240 22.80 -12.14 -5.81
C ARG A 240 23.89 -11.74 -6.81
N ALA A 241 24.63 -10.69 -6.47
CA ALA A 241 25.67 -10.14 -7.34
C ALA A 241 26.84 -11.12 -7.60
N ASP A 242 27.09 -12.03 -6.67
CA ASP A 242 28.13 -13.07 -6.75
C ASP A 242 27.73 -14.31 -7.57
N GLU A 243 26.48 -14.40 -8.01
CA GLU A 243 26.01 -15.49 -8.86
C GLU A 243 26.52 -15.31 -10.30
N THR A 244 27.30 -16.26 -10.77
CA THR A 244 27.96 -16.19 -12.10
C THR A 244 27.42 -17.18 -13.13
N ARG A 245 26.60 -18.15 -12.69
CA ARG A 245 26.02 -19.15 -13.59
C ARG A 245 25.18 -18.51 -14.69
N ASP A 246 25.06 -19.19 -15.80
CA ASP A 246 24.06 -18.87 -16.81
C ASP A 246 22.65 -19.07 -16.26
N ILE A 247 21.72 -18.29 -16.79
CA ILE A 247 20.32 -18.35 -16.34
C ILE A 247 19.71 -19.74 -16.60
N THR A 248 20.04 -20.38 -17.70
CA THR A 248 19.54 -21.73 -18.02
C THR A 248 20.02 -22.73 -17.00
N GLU A 249 21.32 -22.69 -16.67
CA GLU A 249 21.91 -23.54 -15.62
C GLU A 249 21.26 -23.30 -14.25
N LEU A 250 21.02 -22.04 -13.91
CA LEU A 250 20.37 -21.65 -12.65
C LEU A 250 18.94 -22.20 -12.55
N LEU A 251 18.16 -22.11 -13.65
CA LEU A 251 16.77 -22.57 -13.69
C LEU A 251 16.61 -24.08 -13.74
N GLU A 252 17.64 -24.80 -14.16
CA GLU A 252 17.67 -26.27 -14.23
C GLU A 252 18.20 -26.93 -12.96
N ASP A 253 18.91 -26.21 -12.10
CA ASP A 253 19.47 -26.71 -10.86
C ASP A 253 18.37 -26.94 -9.80
N PRO A 254 18.07 -28.19 -9.43
CA PRO A 254 17.02 -28.50 -8.46
C PRO A 254 17.35 -28.09 -7.02
N SER A 255 18.59 -27.70 -6.73
CA SER A 255 19.01 -27.22 -5.41
C SER A 255 18.72 -25.73 -5.20
N VAL A 256 18.48 -24.98 -6.28
CA VAL A 256 18.32 -23.54 -6.27
C VAL A 256 16.88 -23.14 -5.92
N ARG A 257 16.73 -22.26 -4.95
CA ARG A 257 15.44 -21.80 -4.45
C ARG A 257 15.00 -20.53 -5.17
N MET A 258 13.78 -20.54 -5.68
CA MET A 258 13.17 -19.33 -6.21
C MET A 258 12.34 -18.56 -5.16
N VAL A 259 12.09 -17.30 -5.43
CA VAL A 259 11.00 -16.52 -4.87
C VAL A 259 10.04 -16.15 -5.99
N ASN A 260 8.77 -16.46 -5.81
CA ASN A 260 7.73 -16.24 -6.81
C ASN A 260 7.07 -14.85 -6.65
N ARG A 261 5.98 -14.62 -7.32
CA ARG A 261 5.06 -13.49 -7.13
C ARG A 261 3.66 -14.02 -6.81
N ASN A 262 2.90 -13.23 -6.09
CA ASN A 262 1.51 -13.56 -5.78
C ASN A 262 0.65 -13.75 -7.03
N ARG A 263 -0.32 -14.63 -6.96
CA ARG A 263 -1.31 -14.85 -8.02
C ARG A 263 -2.03 -13.54 -8.35
N GLY A 264 -2.25 -13.29 -9.65
CA GLY A 264 -2.84 -12.06 -10.15
C GLY A 264 -1.84 -10.92 -10.44
N ALA A 265 -0.54 -11.09 -10.16
CA ALA A 265 0.49 -10.17 -10.63
C ALA A 265 0.88 -10.51 -12.09
N GLY A 266 1.03 -9.50 -12.97
CA GLY A 266 1.50 -9.71 -14.36
C GLY A 266 2.85 -10.45 -14.41
N THR A 267 3.79 -10.11 -13.53
CA THR A 267 5.06 -10.82 -13.37
C THR A 267 4.90 -12.30 -13.08
N ARG A 268 3.80 -12.73 -12.43
CA ARG A 268 3.54 -14.15 -12.19
C ARG A 268 3.27 -14.92 -13.48
N ILE A 269 2.57 -14.29 -14.43
CA ILE A 269 2.32 -14.87 -15.75
C ILE A 269 3.67 -15.11 -16.46
N LEU A 270 4.56 -14.13 -16.42
CA LEU A 270 5.90 -14.25 -16.99
C LEU A 270 6.70 -15.38 -16.32
N ILE A 271 6.65 -15.50 -15.01
CA ILE A 271 7.32 -16.57 -14.26
C ILE A 271 6.76 -17.95 -14.66
N ASP A 272 5.45 -18.10 -14.69
CA ASP A 272 4.82 -19.40 -15.01
C ASP A 272 5.13 -19.82 -16.46
N ARG A 273 5.23 -18.87 -17.40
CA ARG A 273 5.70 -19.13 -18.78
C ARG A 273 7.16 -19.58 -18.79
N LEU A 274 8.04 -18.86 -18.10
CA LEU A 274 9.46 -19.19 -17.98
C LEU A 274 9.69 -20.58 -17.40
N LEU A 275 8.87 -20.98 -16.44
CA LEU A 275 8.97 -22.27 -15.80
C LEU A 275 8.37 -23.42 -16.62
N GLY A 276 7.49 -23.16 -17.58
CA GLY A 276 6.87 -24.18 -18.41
C GLY A 276 6.14 -25.28 -17.60
N GLY A 277 5.50 -24.90 -16.48
CA GLY A 277 4.81 -25.83 -15.58
C GLY A 277 5.69 -26.47 -14.49
N ARG A 278 7.00 -26.25 -14.50
CA ARG A 278 7.91 -26.66 -13.43
C ARG A 278 7.60 -25.92 -12.14
N LYS A 279 7.88 -26.53 -11.00
CA LYS A 279 7.72 -25.93 -9.65
C LYS A 279 9.00 -26.12 -8.84
N PRO A 280 10.03 -25.31 -9.07
CA PRO A 280 11.28 -25.43 -8.34
C PRO A 280 11.10 -25.13 -6.84
N PRO A 281 12.11 -25.45 -5.99
CA PRO A 281 12.10 -25.12 -4.57
C PRO A 281 11.81 -23.64 -4.37
N GLY A 282 10.93 -23.30 -3.41
CA GLY A 282 10.51 -21.92 -3.15
C GLY A 282 9.34 -21.42 -4.00
N TYR A 283 8.84 -22.16 -5.01
CA TYR A 283 7.68 -21.77 -5.82
C TYR A 283 6.45 -21.33 -5.02
N PRO A 284 6.10 -21.90 -3.84
CA PRO A 284 4.98 -21.43 -3.01
C PRO A 284 5.26 -20.13 -2.25
N TYR A 285 6.49 -19.62 -2.26
CA TYR A 285 6.83 -18.37 -1.60
C TYR A 285 6.44 -17.18 -2.51
N GLU A 286 5.33 -16.54 -2.21
CA GLU A 286 4.64 -15.57 -3.08
C GLU A 286 4.54 -14.16 -2.45
N PRO A 287 5.62 -13.37 -2.34
CA PRO A 287 5.55 -11.99 -1.88
C PRO A 287 4.76 -11.09 -2.85
N ARG A 288 4.20 -10.00 -2.30
CA ARG A 288 3.26 -9.12 -3.03
C ARG A 288 3.91 -7.94 -3.72
N SER A 289 5.22 -7.72 -3.57
CA SER A 289 5.92 -6.58 -4.18
C SER A 289 7.25 -7.01 -4.78
N HIS A 290 7.75 -6.21 -5.73
CA HIS A 290 9.08 -6.38 -6.31
C HIS A 290 10.18 -6.22 -5.25
N TYR A 291 10.05 -5.24 -4.35
CA TYR A 291 10.96 -5.04 -3.23
C TYR A 291 11.04 -6.24 -2.29
N ALA A 292 9.92 -6.91 -2.04
CA ALA A 292 9.92 -8.12 -1.19
C ALA A 292 10.58 -9.32 -1.89
N VAL A 293 10.55 -9.39 -3.23
CA VAL A 293 11.33 -10.36 -4.02
C VAL A 293 12.82 -10.06 -3.86
N ALA A 294 13.23 -8.82 -4.10
CA ALA A 294 14.64 -8.42 -3.98
C ALA A 294 15.18 -8.66 -2.55
N ALA A 295 14.42 -8.27 -1.53
CA ALA A 295 14.78 -8.53 -0.14
C ALA A 295 14.90 -10.03 0.20
N ALA A 296 14.10 -10.90 -0.42
CA ALA A 296 14.22 -12.34 -0.21
C ALA A 296 15.52 -12.88 -0.79
N ILE A 297 15.99 -12.36 -1.92
CA ILE A 297 17.25 -12.73 -2.56
C ILE A 297 18.43 -12.18 -1.75
N ASP A 298 18.43 -10.90 -1.45
CA ASP A 298 19.46 -10.21 -0.68
C ASP A 298 19.71 -10.88 0.68
N GLN A 299 18.65 -11.29 1.37
CA GLN A 299 18.70 -11.96 2.67
C GLN A 299 18.98 -13.47 2.58
N GLY A 300 19.25 -14.02 1.40
CA GLY A 300 19.56 -15.46 1.20
C GLY A 300 18.37 -16.39 1.46
N ARG A 301 17.14 -15.89 1.48
CA ARG A 301 15.92 -16.71 1.60
C ARG A 301 15.53 -17.36 0.27
N ALA A 302 16.00 -16.80 -0.83
CA ALA A 302 15.89 -17.34 -2.17
C ALA A 302 17.19 -17.03 -2.93
N ASP A 303 17.46 -17.80 -3.97
CA ASP A 303 18.64 -17.65 -4.80
C ASP A 303 18.35 -16.82 -6.05
N TRP A 304 17.10 -16.88 -6.54
CA TRP A 304 16.63 -16.06 -7.67
C TRP A 304 15.13 -15.74 -7.58
N GLY A 305 14.71 -14.76 -8.37
CA GLY A 305 13.32 -14.40 -8.57
C GLY A 305 13.16 -13.41 -9.72
N VAL A 306 11.93 -13.12 -10.12
CA VAL A 306 11.66 -12.11 -11.16
C VAL A 306 11.22 -10.80 -10.51
N THR A 307 11.92 -9.73 -10.85
CA THR A 307 11.62 -8.37 -10.40
C THR A 307 11.78 -7.36 -11.53
N ILE A 308 11.63 -6.08 -11.26
CA ILE A 308 11.93 -5.00 -12.21
C ILE A 308 13.36 -4.52 -12.02
N GLU A 309 13.97 -4.03 -13.10
CA GLU A 309 15.37 -3.62 -13.15
C GLU A 309 15.73 -2.60 -12.06
N SER A 310 14.90 -1.55 -11.89
CA SER A 310 15.14 -0.52 -10.87
C SER A 310 15.28 -1.11 -9.47
N VAL A 311 14.40 -2.05 -9.09
CA VAL A 311 14.42 -2.68 -7.77
C VAL A 311 15.62 -3.60 -7.60
N ALA A 312 16.00 -4.34 -8.65
CA ALA A 312 17.20 -5.19 -8.60
C ALA A 312 18.46 -4.34 -8.42
N ARG A 313 18.59 -3.23 -9.16
CA ARG A 313 19.70 -2.29 -9.07
C ARG A 313 19.79 -1.63 -7.69
N ASP A 314 18.67 -1.14 -7.15
CA ASP A 314 18.62 -0.51 -5.83
C ASP A 314 19.03 -1.48 -4.70
N ALA A 315 18.78 -2.77 -4.90
CA ALA A 315 19.18 -3.83 -3.98
C ALA A 315 20.59 -4.40 -4.26
N GLY A 316 21.33 -3.86 -5.24
CA GLY A 316 22.65 -4.35 -5.62
C GLY A 316 22.68 -5.79 -6.16
N LEU A 317 21.58 -6.25 -6.75
CA LEU A 317 21.44 -7.59 -7.31
C LEU A 317 21.90 -7.62 -8.76
N ARG A 318 22.40 -8.77 -9.21
CA ARG A 318 22.60 -9.07 -10.63
C ARG A 318 21.22 -9.15 -11.29
N PHE A 319 21.06 -8.54 -12.46
CA PHE A 319 19.83 -8.53 -13.22
C PHE A 319 20.02 -9.00 -14.64
N VAL A 320 19.14 -9.91 -15.09
CA VAL A 320 19.12 -10.39 -16.48
C VAL A 320 17.75 -10.08 -17.07
N PRO A 321 17.65 -9.19 -18.08
CA PRO A 321 16.38 -8.76 -18.63
C PRO A 321 15.65 -9.90 -19.34
N LEU A 322 14.32 -9.94 -19.21
CA LEU A 322 13.43 -10.89 -19.86
C LEU A 322 12.44 -10.23 -20.80
N GLN A 323 11.63 -9.30 -20.26
CA GLN A 323 10.54 -8.69 -21.01
C GLN A 323 10.27 -7.28 -20.53
N ALA A 324 10.07 -6.36 -21.47
CA ALA A 324 9.55 -5.02 -21.15
C ALA A 324 8.07 -5.10 -20.79
N GLU A 325 7.67 -4.37 -19.78
CA GLU A 325 6.30 -4.24 -19.28
C GLU A 325 5.80 -2.82 -19.52
N GLU A 326 4.59 -2.68 -20.08
CA GLU A 326 3.95 -1.38 -20.26
C GLU A 326 3.18 -0.98 -19.02
N TYR A 327 3.55 0.16 -18.44
CA TYR A 327 2.89 0.76 -17.31
C TYR A 327 2.15 2.00 -17.78
N ASP A 328 0.84 1.85 -18.02
CA ASP A 328 -0.02 2.87 -18.58
C ASP A 328 -1.05 3.36 -17.57
N PHE A 329 -1.79 4.37 -17.97
CA PHE A 329 -2.82 5.00 -17.16
C PHE A 329 -4.19 4.89 -17.81
N VAL A 330 -5.16 4.36 -17.09
CA VAL A 330 -6.56 4.38 -17.51
C VAL A 330 -7.24 5.62 -16.93
N VAL A 331 -7.97 6.34 -17.77
CA VAL A 331 -8.67 7.58 -17.45
C VAL A 331 -10.13 7.41 -17.83
N PRO A 332 -11.11 7.68 -16.93
CA PRO A 332 -12.51 7.80 -17.31
C PRO A 332 -12.71 8.90 -18.37
N GLU A 333 -13.47 8.63 -19.42
CA GLU A 333 -13.69 9.60 -20.52
C GLU A 333 -14.27 10.93 -20.01
N SER A 334 -15.18 10.88 -19.04
CA SER A 334 -15.78 12.04 -18.38
C SER A 334 -14.74 12.97 -17.73
N ARG A 335 -13.59 12.43 -17.36
CA ARG A 335 -12.50 13.16 -16.68
C ARG A 335 -11.36 13.56 -17.61
N TRP A 336 -11.36 13.09 -18.86
CA TRP A 336 -10.25 13.26 -19.81
C TRP A 336 -9.82 14.72 -20.00
N ASP A 337 -10.78 15.64 -20.03
CA ASP A 337 -10.51 17.06 -20.28
C ASP A 337 -10.29 17.91 -19.02
N ARG A 338 -10.23 17.30 -17.84
CA ARG A 338 -9.89 18.01 -16.61
C ARG A 338 -8.51 18.70 -16.74
N PRO A 339 -8.36 19.94 -16.22
CA PRO A 339 -7.11 20.69 -16.31
C PRO A 339 -5.89 19.92 -15.80
N VAL A 340 -6.03 19.18 -14.69
CA VAL A 340 -4.96 18.37 -14.11
C VAL A 340 -4.52 17.24 -15.03
N LEU A 341 -5.44 16.61 -15.77
CA LEU A 341 -5.11 15.56 -16.73
C LEU A 341 -4.52 16.12 -18.03
N LYS A 342 -4.92 17.31 -18.47
CA LYS A 342 -4.22 18.02 -19.56
C LYS A 342 -2.78 18.31 -19.17
N ARG A 343 -2.55 18.75 -17.93
CA ARG A 343 -1.20 18.99 -17.40
C ARG A 343 -0.37 17.71 -17.31
N LEU A 344 -0.97 16.62 -16.81
CA LEU A 344 -0.30 15.32 -16.78
C LEU A 344 0.10 14.84 -18.19
N ARG A 345 -0.80 14.97 -19.18
CA ARG A 345 -0.48 14.61 -20.57
C ARG A 345 0.65 15.45 -21.13
N ALA A 346 0.64 16.76 -20.89
CA ALA A 346 1.74 17.63 -21.28
C ALA A 346 3.06 17.18 -20.61
N LEU A 347 3.04 16.89 -19.32
CA LEU A 347 4.21 16.41 -18.58
C LEU A 347 4.79 15.10 -19.15
N LEU A 348 3.93 14.20 -19.65
CA LEU A 348 4.37 12.92 -20.23
C LEU A 348 4.80 13.05 -21.69
N SER A 349 4.20 13.97 -22.48
CA SER A 349 4.44 14.14 -23.92
C SER A 349 5.46 15.22 -24.25
N GLU A 350 5.41 16.35 -23.54
CA GLU A 350 6.40 17.39 -23.67
C GLU A 350 7.67 16.91 -22.97
N ASN A 351 8.76 16.90 -23.70
CA ASN A 351 10.05 16.41 -23.26
C ASN A 351 10.70 17.35 -22.20
N PRO A 352 10.22 17.45 -20.97
CA PRO A 352 10.97 18.11 -19.93
C PRO A 352 12.18 17.21 -19.69
N SER A 353 13.32 17.64 -20.10
CA SER A 353 14.58 16.91 -19.99
C SER A 353 14.83 16.31 -18.60
N ASP A 354 14.26 16.92 -17.56
CA ASP A 354 14.45 16.50 -16.17
C ASP A 354 13.63 15.26 -15.80
N LEU A 355 12.31 15.22 -16.02
CA LEU A 355 11.49 14.03 -15.65
C LEU A 355 11.91 12.80 -16.46
N ARG A 356 12.14 12.95 -17.77
CA ARG A 356 12.60 11.84 -18.63
C ARG A 356 13.96 11.33 -18.16
N THR A 357 14.89 12.23 -17.85
CA THR A 357 16.21 11.87 -17.32
C THR A 357 16.11 11.14 -15.98
N ARG A 358 15.27 11.61 -15.07
CA ARG A 358 15.04 10.98 -13.76
C ARG A 358 14.36 9.63 -13.88
N LEU A 359 13.39 9.47 -14.78
CA LEU A 359 12.74 8.18 -15.07
C LEU A 359 13.75 7.20 -15.66
N ALA A 360 14.53 7.62 -16.68
CA ALA A 360 15.55 6.79 -17.31
C ALA A 360 16.63 6.36 -16.30
N ALA A 361 17.06 7.26 -15.42
CA ALA A 361 18.00 6.94 -14.34
C ALA A 361 17.48 5.85 -13.39
N GLN A 362 16.15 5.67 -13.30
CA GLN A 362 15.52 4.59 -12.55
C GLN A 362 15.15 3.36 -13.42
N GLY A 363 15.55 3.33 -14.69
CA GLY A 363 15.23 2.21 -15.60
C GLY A 363 13.79 2.23 -16.13
N PHE A 364 13.15 3.41 -16.14
CA PHE A 364 11.84 3.62 -16.76
C PHE A 364 12.02 4.38 -18.08
N ASP A 365 11.47 3.84 -19.15
CA ASP A 365 11.51 4.45 -20.47
C ASP A 365 10.14 5.01 -20.84
N LEU A 366 10.05 6.31 -21.09
CA LEU A 366 8.84 6.94 -21.60
C LEU A 366 8.59 6.46 -23.03
N SER A 367 7.53 5.68 -23.20
CA SER A 367 7.07 5.19 -24.50
C SER A 367 6.74 6.36 -25.42
N GLU A 368 7.20 6.29 -26.68
CA GLU A 368 6.75 7.19 -27.73
C GLU A 368 5.30 6.95 -28.15
#